data_0eae333b0bc77d3e27be0871734c5561
#
_entry.id   0eae333b0bc77d3e27be0871734c5561
#
_cell.length_a   1.000
_cell.length_b   1.000
_cell.length_c   1.000
_cell.angle_alpha   90.00
_cell.angle_beta   90.00
_cell.angle_gamma   90.00
#
_symmetry.space_group_name_H-M   'P 1'
#
loop_
_entity.id
_entity.type
_entity.pdbx_description
1 polymer ?
#
loop_
_entity_poly.entity_id
_entity_poly.type
_entity_poly.pdbx_seq_one_letter_code
_entity_poly.pdbx_strand_id
1 'polypeptide(L)'
;MDRKIQYTYRNLQNEIALILEAKVSEDWRCNIWHVRGSERDLIIDTGLGLWPITKDIFQISERPIIALCTHSHHDHAGGLSQFETRAGHPAEKNIFANPTRQSTVANLIKPEHLIEKPYESFEIEKWCMNPAPITNLVQEGDVIDLGNRNLKVLHFPGHSPGSIALWEEKTGTMFTGDTLYDGVLYDHLYHSVPEIFKESLWRLREFPIDTIHAGHSSSFGKEKMNIIIDEYMSGKRSMLCPSQR
;
A
#
# COMPACT_ATOMS: atom_id res chain seq x y z
N MET A 1 -10.05 -9.49 -30.38
CA MET A 1 -9.94 -8.22 -29.63
C MET A 1 -8.75 -8.40 -28.71
N ASP A 2 -7.67 -7.66 -28.90
CA ASP A 2 -6.52 -7.69 -28.00
C ASP A 2 -6.99 -7.25 -26.63
N ARG A 3 -6.85 -8.13 -25.64
CA ARG A 3 -7.19 -7.83 -24.24
C ARG A 3 -6.19 -6.76 -23.77
N LYS A 4 -6.64 -5.53 -23.62
CA LYS A 4 -5.78 -4.46 -23.09
C LYS A 4 -5.29 -4.87 -21.72
N ILE A 5 -3.98 -4.93 -21.55
CA ILE A 5 -3.34 -5.24 -20.26
C ILE A 5 -3.66 -4.09 -19.29
N GLN A 6 -4.36 -4.42 -18.20
CA GLN A 6 -4.72 -3.47 -17.14
C GLN A 6 -3.76 -3.56 -15.96
N TYR A 7 -3.26 -4.76 -15.68
CA TYR A 7 -2.28 -5.03 -14.64
C TYR A 7 -1.10 -5.81 -15.21
N THR A 8 0.10 -5.48 -14.76
CA THR A 8 1.29 -6.32 -15.00
C THR A 8 1.54 -7.17 -13.76
N TYR A 9 2.08 -8.37 -13.95
CA TYR A 9 2.34 -9.32 -12.89
C TYR A 9 3.77 -9.86 -12.99
N ARG A 10 4.57 -9.69 -11.94
CA ARG A 10 5.95 -10.14 -11.88
C ARG A 10 6.20 -11.00 -10.65
N ASN A 11 6.49 -12.28 -10.86
CA ASN A 11 6.91 -13.18 -9.80
C ASN A 11 8.29 -12.78 -9.25
N LEU A 12 8.42 -12.83 -7.94
CA LEU A 12 9.66 -12.66 -7.18
C LEU A 12 9.98 -13.96 -6.43
N GLN A 13 10.98 -13.91 -5.56
CA GLN A 13 11.30 -15.02 -4.66
C GLN A 13 10.25 -15.19 -3.55
N ASN A 14 10.31 -16.29 -2.82
CA ASN A 14 9.48 -16.57 -1.64
C ASN A 14 7.97 -16.53 -1.90
N GLU A 15 7.51 -16.99 -3.09
CA GLU A 15 6.08 -17.00 -3.45
C GLU A 15 5.43 -15.61 -3.34
N ILE A 16 6.19 -14.56 -3.60
CA ILE A 16 5.72 -13.17 -3.65
C ILE A 16 5.67 -12.73 -5.11
N ALA A 17 4.67 -11.94 -5.46
CA ALA A 17 4.62 -11.26 -6.75
C ALA A 17 4.26 -9.79 -6.60
N LEU A 18 4.77 -8.98 -7.50
CA LEU A 18 4.42 -7.58 -7.68
C LEU A 18 3.37 -7.45 -8.77
N ILE A 19 2.29 -6.76 -8.46
CA ILE A 19 1.24 -6.37 -9.41
C ILE A 19 1.27 -4.85 -9.53
N LEU A 20 1.21 -4.34 -10.75
CA LEU A 20 1.21 -2.91 -11.02
C LEU A 20 0.07 -2.55 -11.98
N GLU A 21 -0.59 -1.42 -11.72
CA GLU A 21 -1.60 -0.84 -12.62
C GLU A 21 -0.91 -0.28 -13.87
N ALA A 22 -1.07 -0.96 -15.01
CA ALA A 22 -0.40 -0.61 -16.27
C ALA A 22 -0.90 0.69 -16.91
N LYS A 23 -2.03 1.23 -16.42
CA LYS A 23 -2.69 2.44 -16.95
C LYS A 23 -2.55 3.66 -16.02
N VAL A 24 -1.78 3.53 -14.95
CA VAL A 24 -1.42 4.60 -14.03
C VAL A 24 0.07 4.89 -14.17
N SER A 25 0.46 6.16 -14.11
CA SER A 25 1.87 6.56 -14.21
C SER A 25 2.67 6.02 -13.03
N GLU A 26 3.97 5.78 -13.25
CA GLU A 26 4.84 5.12 -12.29
C GLU A 26 4.91 5.83 -10.94
N ASP A 27 4.93 7.17 -10.97
CA ASP A 27 5.03 8.00 -9.76
C ASP A 27 3.74 8.03 -8.92
N TRP A 28 2.62 7.52 -9.47
CA TRP A 28 1.29 7.60 -8.84
C TRP A 28 0.60 6.27 -8.63
N ARG A 29 1.22 5.18 -9.04
CA ARG A 29 0.72 3.84 -8.75
C ARG A 29 1.44 3.25 -7.54
N CYS A 30 0.71 2.58 -6.66
CA CYS A 30 1.35 1.78 -5.62
C CYS A 30 1.82 0.41 -6.14
N ASN A 31 2.69 -0.21 -5.40
CA ASN A 31 3.02 -1.61 -5.50
C ASN A 31 1.93 -2.43 -4.81
N ILE A 32 1.26 -3.29 -5.56
CA ILE A 32 0.31 -4.26 -5.02
C ILE A 32 1.07 -5.57 -4.86
N TRP A 33 1.13 -6.09 -3.64
CA TRP A 33 1.87 -7.31 -3.35
C TRP A 33 0.94 -8.51 -3.23
N HIS A 34 1.20 -9.57 -4.01
CA HIS A 34 0.54 -10.86 -3.88
C HIS A 34 1.46 -11.82 -3.15
N VAL A 35 1.07 -12.26 -1.97
CA VAL A 35 1.80 -13.20 -1.12
C VAL A 35 1.03 -14.50 -1.08
N ARG A 36 1.60 -15.56 -1.67
CA ARG A 36 0.95 -16.86 -1.74
C ARG A 36 1.21 -17.67 -0.48
N GLY A 37 0.15 -18.26 0.06
CA GLY A 37 0.20 -19.22 1.14
C GLY A 37 -0.20 -20.61 0.69
N SER A 38 -0.26 -21.58 1.63
CA SER A 38 -0.75 -22.93 1.35
C SER A 38 -2.28 -23.04 1.46
N GLU A 39 -2.92 -22.24 2.31
CA GLU A 39 -4.37 -22.28 2.55
C GLU A 39 -5.11 -21.08 1.96
N ARG A 40 -4.47 -19.91 1.95
CA ARG A 40 -5.02 -18.67 1.43
C ARG A 40 -3.93 -17.76 0.95
N ASP A 41 -4.28 -16.82 0.09
CA ASP A 41 -3.36 -15.81 -0.40
C ASP A 41 -3.67 -14.44 0.23
N LEU A 42 -2.66 -13.59 0.31
CA LEU A 42 -2.78 -12.22 0.78
C LEU A 42 -2.47 -11.26 -0.35
N ILE A 43 -3.35 -10.30 -0.58
CA ILE A 43 -3.10 -9.12 -1.39
C ILE A 43 -2.86 -7.95 -0.44
N ILE A 44 -1.67 -7.35 -0.51
CA ILE A 44 -1.31 -6.17 0.27
C ILE A 44 -1.41 -4.96 -0.65
N ASP A 45 -2.29 -4.04 -0.30
CA ASP A 45 -2.75 -2.91 -1.09
C ASP A 45 -3.48 -3.33 -2.38
N THR A 46 -4.20 -2.40 -2.99
CA THR A 46 -5.15 -2.76 -4.05
C THR A 46 -5.16 -1.78 -5.23
N GLY A 47 -4.23 -0.84 -5.26
CA GLY A 47 -4.17 0.18 -6.31
C GLY A 47 -5.32 1.19 -6.24
N LEU A 48 -5.44 2.01 -7.28
CA LEU A 48 -6.59 2.91 -7.46
C LEU A 48 -7.89 2.14 -7.68
N GLY A 49 -7.81 0.90 -8.18
CA GLY A 49 -8.98 0.08 -8.42
C GLY A 49 -9.89 0.56 -9.53
N LEU A 50 -9.37 1.34 -10.48
CA LEU A 50 -10.12 1.84 -11.63
C LEU A 50 -10.52 0.73 -12.60
N TRP A 51 -9.83 -0.41 -12.53
CA TRP A 51 -10.11 -1.63 -13.31
C TRP A 51 -10.33 -2.83 -12.37
N PRO A 52 -10.99 -3.89 -12.85
CA PRO A 52 -11.27 -5.06 -12.01
C PRO A 52 -10.03 -5.93 -11.77
N ILE A 53 -9.29 -5.65 -10.71
CA ILE A 53 -8.09 -6.41 -10.32
C ILE A 53 -8.40 -7.88 -10.00
N THR A 54 -9.56 -8.15 -9.42
CA THR A 54 -9.96 -9.52 -9.04
C THR A 54 -10.03 -10.47 -10.22
N LYS A 55 -10.45 -10.00 -11.41
CA LYS A 55 -10.47 -10.84 -12.61
C LYS A 55 -9.09 -11.36 -13.02
N ASP A 56 -8.05 -10.55 -12.79
CA ASP A 56 -6.69 -10.93 -13.12
C ASP A 56 -6.08 -11.78 -12.00
N ILE A 57 -6.37 -11.49 -10.73
CA ILE A 57 -5.90 -12.27 -9.58
C ILE A 57 -6.52 -13.68 -9.56
N PHE A 58 -7.82 -13.82 -9.78
CA PHE A 58 -8.48 -15.14 -9.80
C PHE A 58 -8.05 -16.05 -10.94
N GLN A 59 -7.32 -15.54 -11.94
CA GLN A 59 -6.67 -16.37 -12.96
C GLN A 59 -5.35 -16.98 -12.48
N ILE A 60 -4.79 -16.46 -11.38
CA ILE A 60 -3.47 -16.84 -10.86
C ILE A 60 -3.54 -17.43 -9.44
N SER A 61 -4.70 -17.40 -8.79
CA SER A 61 -4.95 -18.02 -7.49
C SER A 61 -6.33 -18.65 -7.44
N GLU A 62 -6.37 -19.91 -6.98
CA GLU A 62 -7.61 -20.66 -6.70
C GLU A 62 -7.94 -20.64 -5.19
N ARG A 63 -7.10 -20.00 -4.37
CA ARG A 63 -7.27 -19.96 -2.90
C ARG A 63 -8.12 -18.78 -2.46
N PRO A 64 -8.74 -18.87 -1.27
CA PRO A 64 -9.35 -17.70 -0.63
C PRO A 64 -8.34 -16.55 -0.52
N ILE A 65 -8.78 -15.33 -0.79
CA ILE A 65 -7.93 -14.13 -0.77
C ILE A 65 -8.33 -13.23 0.39
N ILE A 66 -7.35 -12.80 1.16
CA ILE A 66 -7.47 -11.66 2.07
C ILE A 66 -6.86 -10.45 1.37
N ALA A 67 -7.61 -9.37 1.19
CA ALA A 67 -7.07 -8.08 0.79
C ALA A 67 -6.84 -7.23 2.03
N LEU A 68 -5.60 -6.82 2.26
CA LEU A 68 -5.21 -5.98 3.40
C LEU A 68 -4.65 -4.67 2.85
N CYS A 69 -5.21 -3.54 3.30
CA CYS A 69 -4.62 -2.24 3.01
C CYS A 69 -3.70 -1.79 4.13
N THR A 70 -2.51 -1.36 3.75
CA THR A 70 -1.53 -0.80 4.70
C THR A 70 -2.05 0.50 5.30
N HIS A 71 -2.81 1.27 4.53
CA HIS A 71 -3.50 2.50 4.95
C HIS A 71 -4.59 2.88 3.95
N SER A 72 -5.34 3.97 4.21
CA SER A 72 -6.54 4.33 3.49
C SER A 72 -6.35 5.30 2.32
N HIS A 73 -5.13 5.61 1.89
CA HIS A 73 -4.94 6.46 0.72
C HIS A 73 -5.42 5.78 -0.56
N HIS A 74 -5.88 6.61 -1.48
CA HIS A 74 -6.63 6.19 -2.67
C HIS A 74 -5.88 5.22 -3.59
N ASP A 75 -4.56 5.35 -3.68
CA ASP A 75 -3.68 4.52 -4.50
C ASP A 75 -3.36 3.16 -3.85
N HIS A 76 -3.62 3.01 -2.55
CA HIS A 76 -3.50 1.74 -1.79
C HIS A 76 -4.84 1.05 -1.60
N ALA A 77 -5.91 1.80 -1.37
CA ALA A 77 -7.20 1.26 -0.96
C ALA A 77 -8.30 1.33 -2.03
N GLY A 78 -8.03 1.93 -3.19
CA GLY A 78 -9.04 2.18 -4.21
C GLY A 78 -9.73 0.92 -4.74
N GLY A 79 -9.00 -0.19 -4.84
CA GLY A 79 -9.51 -1.47 -5.29
C GLY A 79 -10.10 -2.36 -4.19
N LEU A 80 -10.02 -1.96 -2.91
CA LEU A 80 -10.38 -2.81 -1.77
C LEU A 80 -11.85 -3.28 -1.79
N SER A 81 -12.76 -2.47 -2.31
CA SER A 81 -14.19 -2.81 -2.46
C SER A 81 -14.45 -4.02 -3.38
N GLN A 82 -13.46 -4.44 -4.16
CA GLN A 82 -13.56 -5.58 -5.08
C GLN A 82 -13.34 -6.94 -4.38
N PHE A 83 -12.95 -6.94 -3.10
CA PHE A 83 -12.68 -8.14 -2.32
C PHE A 83 -13.74 -8.37 -1.25
N GLU A 84 -14.03 -9.64 -0.96
CA GLU A 84 -14.99 -10.01 0.11
C GLU A 84 -14.34 -9.89 1.50
N THR A 85 -13.13 -10.43 1.66
CA THR A 85 -12.36 -10.35 2.91
C THR A 85 -11.41 -9.16 2.85
N ARG A 86 -11.73 -8.14 3.65
CA ARG A 86 -11.03 -6.84 3.68
C ARG A 86 -10.45 -6.60 5.06
N ALA A 87 -9.12 -6.47 5.14
CA ALA A 87 -8.39 -6.20 6.37
C ALA A 87 -7.80 -4.79 6.37
N GLY A 88 -7.74 -4.16 7.54
CA GLY A 88 -7.16 -2.84 7.72
C GLY A 88 -7.20 -2.40 9.18
N HIS A 89 -6.45 -1.34 9.51
CA HIS A 89 -6.30 -0.87 10.88
C HIS A 89 -7.55 -0.14 11.39
N PRO A 90 -7.96 -0.35 12.66
CA PRO A 90 -9.17 0.28 13.23
C PRO A 90 -9.15 1.81 13.23
N ALA A 91 -7.97 2.45 13.28
CA ALA A 91 -7.86 3.91 13.25
C ALA A 91 -8.43 4.53 11.94
N GLU A 92 -8.49 3.78 10.85
CA GLU A 92 -8.99 4.24 9.55
C GLU A 92 -10.29 3.57 9.10
N LYS A 93 -10.91 2.75 9.95
CA LYS A 93 -12.14 2.02 9.61
C LYS A 93 -13.25 2.90 9.05
N ASN A 94 -13.38 4.13 9.56
CA ASN A 94 -14.40 5.08 9.13
C ASN A 94 -14.07 5.68 7.75
N ILE A 95 -12.78 5.82 7.41
CA ILE A 95 -12.34 6.29 6.09
C ILE A 95 -12.65 5.22 5.04
N PHE A 96 -12.32 3.95 5.30
CA PHE A 96 -12.67 2.84 4.41
C PHE A 96 -14.19 2.70 4.20
N ALA A 97 -14.99 2.92 5.24
CA ALA A 97 -16.44 2.81 5.15
C ALA A 97 -17.11 4.01 4.46
N ASN A 98 -16.55 5.21 4.63
CA ASN A 98 -17.11 6.46 4.14
C ASN A 98 -16.01 7.34 3.54
N PRO A 99 -15.39 6.90 2.43
CA PRO A 99 -14.28 7.62 1.83
C PRO A 99 -14.73 8.97 1.25
N THR A 100 -13.88 9.97 1.40
CA THR A 100 -13.97 11.24 0.69
C THR A 100 -12.67 11.48 -0.07
N ARG A 101 -12.70 12.34 -1.08
CA ARG A 101 -11.46 12.71 -1.80
C ARG A 101 -10.38 13.26 -0.88
N GLN A 102 -10.79 14.00 0.17
CA GLN A 102 -9.85 14.56 1.15
C GLN A 102 -9.30 13.49 2.09
N SER A 103 -10.17 12.68 2.70
CA SER A 103 -9.74 11.67 3.68
C SER A 103 -8.89 10.55 3.07
N THR A 104 -9.03 10.30 1.77
CA THR A 104 -8.24 9.32 1.01
C THR A 104 -7.12 9.96 0.18
N VAL A 105 -6.88 11.26 0.34
CA VAL A 105 -5.92 12.07 -0.43
C VAL A 105 -6.16 12.04 -1.96
N ALA A 106 -7.29 11.53 -2.43
CA ALA A 106 -7.64 11.47 -3.85
C ALA A 106 -7.82 12.86 -4.50
N ASN A 107 -7.84 13.93 -3.72
CA ASN A 107 -7.80 15.30 -4.23
C ASN A 107 -6.46 15.67 -4.90
N LEU A 108 -5.41 14.87 -4.71
CA LEU A 108 -4.09 15.11 -5.30
C LEU A 108 -3.92 14.45 -6.66
N ILE A 109 -4.69 13.41 -6.98
CA ILE A 109 -4.58 12.75 -8.29
C ILE A 109 -5.21 13.60 -9.38
N LYS A 110 -4.56 13.65 -10.55
CA LYS A 110 -4.91 14.48 -11.69
C LYS A 110 -4.95 13.68 -12.99
N PRO A 111 -5.57 14.20 -14.09
CA PRO A 111 -5.66 13.50 -15.37
C PRO A 111 -4.32 13.03 -15.93
N GLU A 112 -3.26 13.83 -15.79
CA GLU A 112 -1.92 13.52 -16.30
C GLU A 112 -1.28 12.30 -15.62
N HIS A 113 -1.81 11.85 -14.47
CA HIS A 113 -1.34 10.65 -13.77
C HIS A 113 -1.95 9.35 -14.34
N LEU A 114 -2.92 9.47 -15.26
CA LEU A 114 -3.50 8.33 -15.96
C LEU A 114 -2.94 8.23 -17.39
N ILE A 115 -2.37 7.07 -17.73
CA ILE A 115 -1.93 6.74 -19.09
C ILE A 115 -3.16 6.48 -19.99
N GLU A 116 -4.21 5.89 -19.40
CA GLU A 116 -5.48 5.63 -20.08
C GLU A 116 -6.63 5.81 -19.08
N LYS A 117 -7.78 6.32 -19.55
CA LYS A 117 -9.01 6.40 -18.76
C LYS A 117 -9.73 5.05 -18.76
N PRO A 118 -10.45 4.68 -17.68
CA PRO A 118 -11.30 3.48 -17.65
C PRO A 118 -12.38 3.49 -18.75
N TYR A 119 -12.93 4.68 -19.02
CA TYR A 119 -13.92 4.94 -20.08
C TYR A 119 -13.85 6.42 -20.50
N GLU A 120 -14.38 6.76 -21.67
CA GLU A 120 -14.18 8.07 -22.30
C GLU A 120 -14.64 9.26 -21.43
N SER A 121 -15.79 9.14 -20.76
CA SER A 121 -16.36 10.20 -19.91
C SER A 121 -15.80 10.21 -18.48
N PHE A 122 -14.77 9.41 -18.18
CA PHE A 122 -14.19 9.36 -16.84
C PHE A 122 -13.43 10.65 -16.51
N GLU A 123 -13.73 11.22 -15.34
CA GLU A 123 -13.10 12.42 -14.80
C GLU A 123 -12.48 12.07 -13.43
N ILE A 124 -11.16 11.92 -13.39
CA ILE A 124 -10.43 11.54 -12.15
C ILE A 124 -10.59 12.60 -11.05
N GLU A 125 -10.78 13.86 -11.41
CA GLU A 125 -11.01 14.95 -10.45
C GLU A 125 -12.32 14.83 -9.68
N LYS A 126 -13.27 14.06 -10.21
CA LYS A 126 -14.54 13.74 -9.55
C LYS A 126 -14.53 12.37 -8.89
N TRP A 127 -13.53 11.54 -9.22
CA TRP A 127 -13.45 10.19 -8.71
C TRP A 127 -13.10 10.17 -7.22
N CYS A 128 -13.72 9.25 -6.50
CA CYS A 128 -13.37 8.83 -5.16
C CYS A 128 -13.44 7.30 -5.13
N MET A 129 -12.64 6.67 -4.29
CA MET A 129 -12.72 5.22 -4.12
C MET A 129 -14.11 4.82 -3.61
N ASN A 130 -14.56 3.62 -3.97
CA ASN A 130 -15.81 3.07 -3.47
C ASN A 130 -15.73 2.77 -1.96
N PRO A 131 -16.81 2.91 -1.20
CA PRO A 131 -16.87 2.43 0.18
C PRO A 131 -16.47 0.95 0.27
N ALA A 132 -15.54 0.67 1.18
CA ALA A 132 -15.02 -0.67 1.42
C ALA A 132 -14.93 -0.94 2.94
N PRO A 133 -16.04 -1.08 3.65
CA PRO A 133 -16.02 -1.35 5.09
C PRO A 133 -15.14 -2.55 5.40
N ILE A 134 -14.23 -2.40 6.36
CA ILE A 134 -13.30 -3.46 6.78
C ILE A 134 -14.11 -4.60 7.43
N THR A 135 -13.86 -5.82 6.99
CA THR A 135 -14.46 -7.04 7.56
C THR A 135 -13.60 -7.62 8.69
N ASN A 136 -12.29 -7.43 8.63
CA ASN A 136 -11.31 -7.95 9.58
C ASN A 136 -10.41 -6.81 10.05
N LEU A 137 -10.71 -6.27 11.23
CA LEU A 137 -9.82 -5.29 11.85
C LEU A 137 -8.54 -5.97 12.33
N VAL A 138 -7.40 -5.36 12.01
CA VAL A 138 -6.07 -5.84 12.41
C VAL A 138 -5.29 -4.72 13.10
N GLN A 139 -4.52 -5.08 14.12
CA GLN A 139 -3.76 -4.14 14.94
C GLN A 139 -2.38 -4.68 15.28
N GLU A 140 -1.59 -3.89 15.96
CA GLU A 140 -0.25 -4.27 16.42
C GLU A 140 -0.23 -5.65 17.08
N GLY A 141 0.62 -6.53 16.57
CA GLY A 141 0.83 -7.87 17.12
C GLY A 141 -0.07 -8.96 16.55
N ASP A 142 -1.13 -8.63 15.83
CA ASP A 142 -1.95 -9.62 15.13
C ASP A 142 -1.13 -10.35 14.06
N VAL A 143 -1.55 -11.57 13.74
CA VAL A 143 -0.87 -12.42 12.76
C VAL A 143 -1.83 -12.78 11.64
N ILE A 144 -1.40 -12.51 10.41
CA ILE A 144 -2.07 -13.01 9.21
C ILE A 144 -1.45 -14.37 8.87
N ASP A 145 -2.20 -15.42 9.15
CA ASP A 145 -1.81 -16.80 8.87
C ASP A 145 -2.28 -17.23 7.48
N LEU A 146 -1.34 -17.66 6.63
CA LEU A 146 -1.59 -18.14 5.27
C LEU A 146 -1.43 -19.66 5.14
N GLY A 147 -1.28 -20.37 6.28
CA GLY A 147 -1.09 -21.82 6.39
C GLY A 147 0.38 -22.18 6.58
N ASN A 148 1.24 -21.91 5.63
CA ASN A 148 2.69 -22.22 5.70
C ASN A 148 3.58 -21.03 6.03
N ARG A 149 2.98 -19.84 6.21
CA ARG A 149 3.68 -18.60 6.53
C ARG A 149 2.78 -17.65 7.32
N ASN A 150 3.43 -16.87 8.18
CA ASN A 150 2.79 -15.92 9.07
C ASN A 150 3.36 -14.52 8.87
N LEU A 151 2.50 -13.53 8.71
CA LEU A 151 2.89 -12.13 8.65
C LEU A 151 2.34 -11.40 9.88
N LYS A 152 3.24 -10.86 10.71
CA LYS A 152 2.87 -10.09 11.89
C LYS A 152 2.53 -8.66 11.49
N VAL A 153 1.41 -8.14 11.98
CA VAL A 153 1.01 -6.75 11.81
C VAL A 153 1.79 -5.87 12.77
N LEU A 154 2.37 -4.80 12.24
CA LEU A 154 3.11 -3.79 12.99
C LEU A 154 2.49 -2.41 12.69
N HIS A 155 2.15 -1.65 13.73
CA HIS A 155 1.57 -0.32 13.57
C HIS A 155 2.66 0.73 13.53
N PHE A 156 2.78 1.42 12.40
CA PHE A 156 3.73 2.50 12.13
C PHE A 156 3.00 3.78 11.71
N PRO A 157 2.28 4.44 12.64
CA PRO A 157 1.51 5.64 12.31
C PRO A 157 2.43 6.82 11.97
N GLY A 158 1.82 7.84 11.38
CA GLY A 158 2.48 9.12 11.10
C GLY A 158 2.36 9.56 9.65
N HIS A 159 2.56 8.67 8.67
CA HIS A 159 2.13 8.92 7.30
C HIS A 159 0.59 9.01 7.22
N SER A 160 -0.07 8.06 7.86
CA SER A 160 -1.49 8.10 8.20
C SER A 160 -1.72 7.51 9.59
N PRO A 161 -2.89 7.71 10.23
CA PRO A 161 -3.13 7.24 11.59
C PRO A 161 -3.20 5.71 11.71
N GLY A 162 -3.56 5.01 10.63
CA GLY A 162 -3.67 3.56 10.59
C GLY A 162 -2.59 2.88 9.78
N SER A 163 -1.50 3.56 9.44
CA SER A 163 -0.40 2.97 8.69
C SER A 163 0.17 1.74 9.40
N ILE A 164 0.15 0.60 8.71
CA ILE A 164 0.70 -0.67 9.19
C ILE A 164 1.72 -1.23 8.22
N ALA A 165 2.67 -2.00 8.76
CA ALA A 165 3.55 -2.86 8.00
C ALA A 165 3.27 -4.34 8.33
N LEU A 166 3.65 -5.23 7.43
CA LEU A 166 3.57 -6.66 7.63
C LEU A 166 4.97 -7.25 7.68
N TRP A 167 5.27 -7.98 8.75
CA TRP A 167 6.56 -8.58 9.01
C TRP A 167 6.52 -10.09 8.94
N GLU A 168 7.27 -10.68 8.02
CA GLU A 168 7.53 -12.12 7.98
C GLU A 168 8.94 -12.41 8.51
N GLU A 169 9.01 -12.80 9.77
CA GLU A 169 10.27 -13.04 10.48
C GLU A 169 11.10 -14.15 9.83
N LYS A 170 10.46 -15.23 9.37
CA LYS A 170 11.12 -16.38 8.78
C LYS A 170 12.00 -16.05 7.56
N THR A 171 11.62 -15.06 6.78
CA THR A 171 12.31 -14.64 5.54
C THR A 171 12.99 -13.30 5.67
N GLY A 172 12.90 -12.61 6.82
CA GLY A 172 13.37 -11.25 6.98
C GLY A 172 12.67 -10.25 6.05
N THR A 173 11.43 -10.54 5.64
CA THR A 173 10.70 -9.73 4.67
C THR A 173 9.70 -8.80 5.35
N MET A 174 9.71 -7.51 4.98
CA MET A 174 8.75 -6.53 5.48
C MET A 174 8.04 -5.82 4.31
N PHE A 175 6.73 -5.71 4.43
CA PHE A 175 5.89 -4.89 3.55
C PHE A 175 5.55 -3.62 4.30
N THR A 176 6.05 -2.48 3.84
CA THR A 176 6.03 -1.22 4.60
C THR A 176 4.92 -0.26 4.20
N GLY A 177 4.20 -0.51 3.11
CA GLY A 177 3.33 0.51 2.53
C GLY A 177 4.11 1.81 2.37
N ASP A 178 3.52 2.92 2.78
CA ASP A 178 4.13 4.25 2.71
C ASP A 178 4.86 4.69 3.98
N THR A 179 5.01 3.80 4.95
CA THR A 179 5.90 4.06 6.08
C THR A 179 7.34 4.26 5.61
N LEU A 180 7.80 3.48 4.60
CA LEU A 180 9.14 3.65 4.02
C LEU A 180 9.20 3.15 2.58
N TYR A 181 9.70 3.97 1.66
CA TYR A 181 10.01 3.63 0.27
C TYR A 181 11.18 4.48 -0.24
N ASP A 182 11.79 4.11 -1.35
CA ASP A 182 12.91 4.88 -1.95
C ASP A 182 12.38 6.05 -2.78
N GLY A 183 11.99 7.10 -2.08
CA GLY A 183 11.42 8.32 -2.65
C GLY A 183 11.39 9.46 -1.64
N VAL A 184 10.61 10.47 -1.97
CA VAL A 184 10.24 11.54 -1.03
C VAL A 184 9.17 10.99 -0.10
N LEU A 185 9.41 11.00 1.21
CA LEU A 185 8.44 10.51 2.19
C LEU A 185 7.44 11.62 2.51
N TYR A 186 6.15 11.33 2.30
CA TYR A 186 5.07 12.29 2.53
C TYR A 186 4.60 12.22 4.00
N ASP A 187 4.87 13.28 4.75
CA ASP A 187 4.57 13.42 6.18
C ASP A 187 3.63 14.58 6.51
N HIS A 188 3.08 15.24 5.50
CA HIS A 188 2.25 16.45 5.60
C HIS A 188 0.92 16.34 4.84
N LEU A 189 0.52 15.12 4.49
CA LEU A 189 -0.78 14.84 3.88
C LEU A 189 -1.90 14.96 4.92
N TYR A 190 -3.12 14.91 4.47
CA TYR A 190 -4.28 14.87 5.36
C TYR A 190 -4.14 13.70 6.36
N HIS A 191 -4.20 14.00 7.65
CA HIS A 191 -3.95 13.09 8.78
C HIS A 191 -2.49 12.71 9.07
N SER A 192 -1.51 13.18 8.31
CA SER A 192 -0.11 12.92 8.65
C SER A 192 0.33 13.68 9.89
N VAL A 193 1.21 13.07 10.70
CA VAL A 193 1.81 13.65 11.89
C VAL A 193 3.32 13.40 11.86
N PRO A 194 4.14 14.39 11.44
CA PRO A 194 5.58 14.22 11.20
C PRO A 194 6.36 13.69 12.40
N GLU A 195 6.00 14.13 13.62
CA GLU A 195 6.68 13.70 14.84
C GLU A 195 6.48 12.20 15.10
N ILE A 196 5.23 11.72 14.97
CA ILE A 196 4.88 10.29 15.10
C ILE A 196 5.53 9.50 13.97
N PHE A 197 5.60 10.08 12.77
CA PHE A 197 6.24 9.42 11.62
C PHE A 197 7.73 9.17 11.86
N LYS A 198 8.44 10.13 12.45
CA LYS A 198 9.85 9.97 12.86
C LYS A 198 10.02 8.84 13.87
N GLU A 199 9.15 8.75 14.88
CA GLU A 199 9.17 7.66 15.86
C GLU A 199 8.97 6.30 15.20
N SER A 200 8.03 6.19 14.26
CA SER A 200 7.78 4.99 13.46
C SER A 200 9.01 4.59 12.65
N LEU A 201 9.67 5.53 11.99
CA LEU A 201 10.89 5.28 11.22
C LEU A 201 12.07 4.84 12.10
N TRP A 202 12.22 5.43 13.30
CA TRP A 202 13.24 4.99 14.27
C TRP A 202 12.99 3.56 14.73
N ARG A 203 11.76 3.21 15.07
CA ARG A 203 11.36 1.86 15.46
C ARG A 203 11.60 0.84 14.35
N LEU A 204 11.41 1.22 13.08
CA LEU A 204 11.63 0.32 11.93
C LEU A 204 13.07 -0.20 11.87
N ARG A 205 14.07 0.56 12.32
CA ARG A 205 15.49 0.15 12.36
C ARG A 205 15.79 -1.03 13.27
N GLU A 206 14.94 -1.27 14.27
CA GLU A 206 15.14 -2.32 15.27
C GLU A 206 14.92 -3.73 14.70
N PHE A 207 14.20 -3.81 13.56
CA PHE A 207 13.88 -5.09 12.96
C PHE A 207 15.06 -5.66 12.17
N PRO A 208 15.29 -6.99 12.24
CA PRO A 208 16.33 -7.68 11.46
C PRO A 208 15.85 -7.94 10.02
N ILE A 209 15.66 -6.87 9.28
CA ILE A 209 15.10 -6.91 7.93
C ILE A 209 16.18 -7.30 6.92
N ASP A 210 15.85 -8.23 6.01
CA ASP A 210 16.64 -8.58 4.83
C ASP A 210 16.10 -7.88 3.58
N THR A 211 14.77 -7.87 3.41
CA THR A 211 14.11 -7.29 2.25
C THR A 211 12.89 -6.46 2.65
N ILE A 212 12.80 -5.25 2.10
CA ILE A 212 11.62 -4.40 2.17
C ILE A 212 10.91 -4.40 0.82
N HIS A 213 9.63 -4.71 0.86
CA HIS A 213 8.66 -4.52 -0.21
C HIS A 213 7.81 -3.31 0.13
N ALA A 214 8.14 -2.16 -0.43
CA ALA A 214 7.52 -0.88 -0.11
C ALA A 214 6.23 -0.64 -0.91
N GLY A 215 5.45 0.36 -0.51
CA GLY A 215 4.25 0.81 -1.24
C GLY A 215 4.60 1.43 -2.60
N HIS A 216 5.78 2.03 -2.73
CA HIS A 216 6.28 2.60 -3.98
C HIS A 216 7.73 2.19 -4.25
N SER A 217 8.19 2.41 -5.49
CA SER A 217 9.56 2.14 -5.94
C SER A 217 9.95 0.65 -5.89
N SER A 218 11.23 0.35 -6.11
CA SER A 218 11.74 -1.02 -6.07
C SER A 218 11.98 -1.50 -4.65
N SER A 219 11.96 -2.82 -4.45
CA SER A 219 12.36 -3.44 -3.19
C SER A 219 13.84 -3.20 -2.87
N PHE A 220 14.19 -3.12 -1.60
CA PHE A 220 15.54 -2.86 -1.13
C PHE A 220 15.83 -3.55 0.21
N GLY A 221 17.10 -3.57 0.62
CA GLY A 221 17.54 -4.17 1.87
C GLY A 221 17.79 -3.17 2.99
N LYS A 222 18.25 -3.69 4.14
CA LYS A 222 18.47 -2.92 5.39
C LYS A 222 19.42 -1.74 5.23
N GLU A 223 20.48 -1.88 4.44
CA GLU A 223 21.45 -0.79 4.22
C GLU A 223 20.76 0.44 3.60
N LYS A 224 20.00 0.23 2.53
CA LYS A 224 19.24 1.30 1.87
C LYS A 224 18.17 1.88 2.78
N MET A 225 17.49 1.04 3.58
CA MET A 225 16.54 1.48 4.61
C MET A 225 17.19 2.53 5.54
N ASN A 226 18.37 2.22 6.07
CA ASN A 226 19.06 3.13 7.00
C ASN A 226 19.42 4.45 6.32
N ILE A 227 19.90 4.42 5.07
CA ILE A 227 20.18 5.62 4.30
C ILE A 227 18.94 6.49 4.11
N ILE A 228 17.80 5.89 3.73
CA ILE A 228 16.55 6.62 3.52
C ILE A 228 16.10 7.30 4.82
N ILE A 229 16.15 6.58 5.94
CA ILE A 229 15.75 7.12 7.24
C ILE A 229 16.68 8.27 7.65
N ASP A 230 18.00 8.13 7.50
CA ASP A 230 18.97 9.20 7.82
C ASP A 230 18.77 10.44 6.93
N GLU A 231 18.49 10.24 5.65
CA GLU A 231 18.19 11.34 4.73
C GLU A 231 16.89 12.05 5.10
N TYR A 232 15.84 11.30 5.47
CA TYR A 232 14.60 11.88 5.96
C TYR A 232 14.82 12.67 7.26
N MET A 233 15.50 12.10 8.26
CA MET A 233 15.80 12.75 9.54
C MET A 233 16.64 14.01 9.36
N SER A 234 17.48 14.08 8.33
CA SER A 234 18.26 15.29 7.98
C SER A 234 17.49 16.29 7.10
N GLY A 235 16.22 16.04 6.80
CA GLY A 235 15.37 16.92 5.97
C GLY A 235 15.58 16.81 4.46
N LYS A 236 16.38 15.86 3.98
CA LYS A 236 16.65 15.70 2.54
C LYS A 236 15.50 15.01 1.78
N ARG A 237 14.67 14.21 2.47
CA ARG A 237 13.59 13.43 1.85
C ARG A 237 12.18 13.83 2.33
N SER A 238 12.05 14.82 3.22
CA SER A 238 10.74 15.38 3.53
C SER A 238 10.35 16.40 2.45
N MET A 239 9.11 16.34 2.00
CA MET A 239 8.55 17.41 1.19
C MET A 239 8.25 18.57 2.14
N LEU A 240 9.13 19.56 2.22
CA LEU A 240 8.83 20.81 2.91
C LEU A 240 7.53 21.37 2.33
N CYS A 241 6.56 21.63 3.20
CA CYS A 241 5.34 22.33 2.80
C CYS A 241 5.73 23.61 2.01
N PRO A 242 5.11 23.90 0.86
CA PRO A 242 5.45 25.06 0.04
C PRO A 242 5.44 26.41 0.76
N SER A 243 4.78 26.50 1.93
CA SER A 243 4.74 27.67 2.80
C SER A 243 5.99 27.86 3.69
N GLN A 244 6.96 26.95 3.63
CA GLN A 244 8.21 27.00 4.43
C GLN A 244 9.48 27.14 3.56
N ARG A 245 9.33 27.46 2.27
CA ARG A 245 10.44 27.84 1.39
C ARG A 245 10.56 29.36 1.27
#